data_a2a934b15e362d5f0cd784a5f953e60f
#
_entry.id   a2a934b15e362d5f0cd784a5f953e60f
#
_cell.length_a   1.000
_cell.length_b   1.000
_cell.length_c   1.000
_cell.angle_alpha   90.00
_cell.angle_beta   90.00
_cell.angle_gamma   90.00
#
_symmetry.space_group_name_H-M   'P 1'
#
loop_
_entity.id
_entity.type
_entity.pdbx_description
1 polymer ?
#
loop_
_entity_poly.entity_id
_entity_poly.type
_entity_poly.pdbx_seq_one_letter_code
_entity_poly.pdbx_strand_id
1 'polypeptide(L)'
;MIKNLLLILSLSLLAGCVQKPLVTVNALSSGQSVGKKFLIIPASQELWNTKQIEYTQIATVVAASLSSQGYTQVKDEKLADQVILLNFLRSGAISNTRNVTIPIYGQTGVSSATTYGNSNTTFNSYGGGYGTANTTGTATTVYTPTYGITGAYNTTVTDTFYGAGVILQSFDAKAYLNNRQINMLWKVGSSVVSQQSD
;
A
#
# COMPACT_ATOMS: atom_id res chain seq x y z
N MET A 1 -5.67 10.76 39.23
CA MET A 1 -6.51 10.22 38.15
C MET A 1 -6.17 10.77 36.76
N ILE A 2 -5.86 12.05 36.56
CA ILE A 2 -5.52 12.67 35.24
C ILE A 2 -4.24 12.11 34.61
N LYS A 3 -3.19 11.76 35.39
CA LYS A 3 -1.94 11.16 34.87
C LYS A 3 -2.15 9.81 34.21
N ASN A 4 -3.02 8.97 34.69
CA ASN A 4 -3.31 7.65 34.13
C ASN A 4 -4.17 7.75 32.86
N LEU A 5 -5.02 8.76 32.76
CA LEU A 5 -5.83 9.03 31.56
C LEU A 5 -4.97 9.49 30.39
N LEU A 6 -3.95 10.31 30.65
CA LEU A 6 -2.98 10.77 29.62
C LEU A 6 -2.12 9.62 29.09
N LEU A 7 -1.76 8.65 29.96
CA LEU A 7 -0.97 7.48 29.54
C LEU A 7 -1.78 6.53 28.65
N ILE A 8 -3.06 6.34 28.92
CA ILE A 8 -3.96 5.51 28.10
C ILE A 8 -4.22 6.18 26.74
N LEU A 9 -4.37 7.51 26.71
CA LEU A 9 -4.59 8.25 25.47
C LEU A 9 -3.34 8.24 24.55
N SER A 10 -2.13 8.24 25.14
CA SER A 10 -0.89 8.15 24.33
C SER A 10 -0.66 6.76 23.75
N LEU A 11 -1.11 5.69 24.42
CA LEU A 11 -0.99 4.31 23.93
C LEU A 11 -1.94 4.02 22.76
N SER A 12 -3.10 4.66 22.69
CA SER A 12 -4.06 4.47 21.59
C SER A 12 -3.65 5.14 20.29
N LEU A 13 -2.74 6.13 20.33
CA LEU A 13 -2.20 6.80 19.13
C LEU A 13 -1.11 5.99 18.41
N LEU A 14 -0.58 4.92 19.04
CA LEU A 14 0.42 4.01 18.45
C LEU A 14 -0.20 2.84 17.67
N ALA A 15 -1.52 2.74 17.57
CA ALA A 15 -2.18 1.80 16.67
C ALA A 15 -1.98 2.26 15.22
N GLY A 16 -0.73 2.16 14.73
CA GLY A 16 -0.40 2.39 13.33
C GLY A 16 -1.25 1.50 12.45
N CYS A 17 -1.83 2.05 11.40
CA CYS A 17 -2.53 1.29 10.36
C CYS A 17 -1.58 0.28 9.75
N VAL A 18 -1.61 -0.97 10.20
CA VAL A 18 -0.92 -2.06 9.53
C VAL A 18 -1.65 -2.28 8.22
N GLN A 19 -1.05 -1.84 7.13
CA GLN A 19 -1.58 -2.05 5.79
C GLN A 19 -1.58 -3.56 5.51
N LYS A 20 -2.77 -4.17 5.44
CA LYS A 20 -2.90 -5.61 5.16
C LYS A 20 -2.47 -5.87 3.72
N PRO A 21 -1.56 -6.81 3.47
CA PRO A 21 -1.16 -7.16 2.11
C PRO A 21 -2.37 -7.69 1.33
N LEU A 22 -2.50 -7.27 0.08
CA LEU A 22 -3.53 -7.77 -0.83
C LEU A 22 -3.12 -9.16 -1.31
N VAL A 23 -3.94 -10.17 -0.98
CA VAL A 23 -3.75 -11.54 -1.46
C VAL A 23 -4.75 -11.81 -2.59
N THR A 24 -4.23 -12.17 -3.76
CA THR A 24 -5.04 -12.59 -4.90
C THR A 24 -4.99 -14.11 -5.01
N VAL A 25 -6.15 -14.75 -5.15
CA VAL A 25 -6.26 -16.20 -5.33
C VAL A 25 -7.04 -16.51 -6.59
N ASN A 26 -6.47 -17.36 -7.45
CA ASN A 26 -7.09 -17.89 -8.66
C ASN A 26 -7.14 -19.42 -8.57
N ALA A 27 -8.30 -19.99 -8.84
CA ALA A 27 -8.51 -21.44 -8.80
C ALA A 27 -9.24 -21.90 -10.05
N LEU A 28 -8.79 -23.03 -10.60
CA LEU A 28 -9.40 -23.74 -11.72
C LEU A 28 -9.58 -25.19 -11.34
N SER A 29 -10.68 -25.82 -11.74
CA SER A 29 -10.96 -27.23 -11.52
C SER A 29 -11.48 -27.88 -12.81
N SER A 30 -11.06 -29.11 -13.09
CA SER A 30 -11.61 -29.91 -14.18
C SER A 30 -13.00 -30.49 -13.88
N GLY A 31 -13.45 -30.38 -12.64
CA GLY A 31 -14.71 -31.04 -12.20
C GLY A 31 -14.58 -32.54 -11.97
N GLN A 32 -13.43 -33.15 -12.25
CA GLN A 32 -13.20 -34.56 -12.02
C GLN A 32 -12.94 -34.81 -10.52
N SER A 33 -13.56 -35.86 -9.97
CA SER A 33 -13.36 -36.30 -8.60
C SER A 33 -12.50 -37.55 -8.58
N VAL A 34 -11.43 -37.52 -7.81
CA VAL A 34 -10.58 -38.67 -7.49
C VAL A 34 -10.57 -38.90 -5.98
N GLY A 35 -9.91 -39.94 -5.51
CA GLY A 35 -9.77 -40.19 -4.07
C GLY A 35 -9.02 -39.08 -3.35
N LYS A 36 -9.02 -39.13 -2.02
CA LYS A 36 -8.52 -38.09 -1.14
C LYS A 36 -7.06 -38.27 -0.67
N LYS A 37 -6.39 -39.34 -1.13
CA LYS A 37 -4.97 -39.54 -0.80
C LYS A 37 -4.08 -38.72 -1.72
N PHE A 38 -3.21 -37.89 -1.14
CA PHE A 38 -2.35 -37.01 -1.91
C PHE A 38 -0.89 -37.14 -1.55
N LEU A 39 -0.03 -36.89 -2.52
CA LEU A 39 1.42 -36.73 -2.39
C LEU A 39 1.79 -35.33 -2.87
N ILE A 40 2.58 -34.57 -2.07
CA ILE A 40 3.13 -33.28 -2.48
C ILE A 40 4.57 -33.49 -2.93
N ILE A 41 4.90 -33.00 -4.12
CA ILE A 41 6.27 -33.00 -4.65
C ILE A 41 6.63 -31.61 -5.20
N PRO A 42 7.93 -31.25 -5.23
CA PRO A 42 8.36 -29.98 -5.82
C PRO A 42 8.11 -30.01 -7.34
N ALA A 43 7.72 -28.85 -7.89
CA ALA A 43 7.45 -28.72 -9.32
C ALA A 43 8.71 -28.87 -10.18
N SER A 44 9.91 -28.66 -9.61
CA SER A 44 11.18 -28.88 -10.29
C SER A 44 12.26 -29.36 -9.32
N GLN A 45 13.25 -30.06 -9.85
CA GLN A 45 14.43 -30.50 -9.09
C GLN A 45 15.26 -29.30 -8.59
N GLU A 46 15.31 -28.24 -9.37
CA GLU A 46 15.99 -26.99 -9.00
C GLU A 46 15.38 -26.39 -7.73
N LEU A 47 14.05 -26.34 -7.66
CA LEU A 47 13.34 -25.85 -6.46
C LEU A 47 13.72 -26.64 -5.21
N TRP A 48 13.79 -27.96 -5.34
CA TRP A 48 14.21 -28.84 -4.25
C TRP A 48 15.66 -28.58 -3.84
N ASN A 49 16.57 -28.47 -4.79
CA ASN A 49 18.01 -28.35 -4.51
C ASN A 49 18.37 -26.97 -3.92
N THR A 50 17.68 -25.91 -4.33
CA THR A 50 18.04 -24.53 -3.94
C THR A 50 17.22 -23.99 -2.79
N LYS A 51 15.98 -24.48 -2.58
CA LYS A 51 15.02 -23.90 -1.62
C LYS A 51 14.31 -24.96 -0.76
N GLN A 52 15.04 -25.99 -0.37
CA GLN A 52 14.49 -27.14 0.38
C GLN A 52 13.77 -26.75 1.68
N ILE A 53 14.35 -25.81 2.44
CA ILE A 53 13.77 -25.37 3.73
C ILE A 53 12.43 -24.66 3.50
N GLU A 54 12.41 -23.72 2.57
CA GLU A 54 11.19 -22.97 2.23
C GLU A 54 10.12 -23.90 1.66
N TYR A 55 10.52 -24.83 0.78
CA TYR A 55 9.63 -25.85 0.24
C TYR A 55 8.99 -26.67 1.35
N THR A 56 9.78 -27.16 2.30
CA THR A 56 9.28 -28.00 3.40
C THR A 56 8.28 -27.25 4.27
N GLN A 57 8.56 -25.97 4.59
CA GLN A 57 7.64 -25.12 5.35
C GLN A 57 6.30 -24.94 4.63
N ILE A 58 6.33 -24.59 3.35
CA ILE A 58 5.12 -24.37 2.56
C ILE A 58 4.35 -25.69 2.38
N ALA A 59 5.04 -26.80 2.06
CA ALA A 59 4.44 -28.11 1.91
C ALA A 59 3.73 -28.58 3.19
N THR A 60 4.32 -28.29 4.36
CA THR A 60 3.71 -28.61 5.66
C THR A 60 2.40 -27.84 5.87
N VAL A 61 2.38 -26.56 5.56
CA VAL A 61 1.16 -25.72 5.67
C VAL A 61 0.09 -26.20 4.72
N VAL A 62 0.45 -26.52 3.47
CA VAL A 62 -0.48 -27.05 2.46
C VAL A 62 -1.03 -28.40 2.90
N ALA A 63 -0.18 -29.30 3.40
CA ALA A 63 -0.60 -30.61 3.88
C ALA A 63 -1.56 -30.50 5.07
N ALA A 64 -1.29 -29.64 6.03
CA ALA A 64 -2.16 -29.39 7.17
C ALA A 64 -3.53 -28.84 6.72
N SER A 65 -3.54 -27.91 5.77
CA SER A 65 -4.76 -27.33 5.21
C SER A 65 -5.61 -28.37 4.47
N LEU A 66 -4.99 -29.23 3.65
CA LEU A 66 -5.69 -30.31 2.97
C LEU A 66 -6.22 -31.37 3.95
N SER A 67 -5.43 -31.68 4.98
CA SER A 67 -5.85 -32.64 6.01
C SER A 67 -7.07 -32.14 6.78
N SER A 68 -7.17 -30.85 7.06
CA SER A 68 -8.36 -30.26 7.68
C SER A 68 -9.63 -30.36 6.81
N GLN A 69 -9.46 -30.57 5.49
CA GLN A 69 -10.54 -30.80 4.53
C GLN A 69 -10.83 -32.31 4.30
N GLY A 70 -10.23 -33.18 5.11
CA GLY A 70 -10.43 -34.64 5.06
C GLY A 70 -9.60 -35.36 4.00
N TYR A 71 -8.52 -34.74 3.52
CA TYR A 71 -7.53 -35.38 2.67
C TYR A 71 -6.47 -36.09 3.55
N THR A 72 -5.82 -37.12 3.00
CA THR A 72 -4.79 -37.90 3.70
C THR A 72 -3.48 -37.85 2.92
N GLN A 73 -2.42 -37.30 3.54
CA GLN A 73 -1.10 -37.29 2.94
C GLN A 73 -0.49 -38.70 2.95
N VAL A 74 0.08 -39.12 1.82
CA VAL A 74 0.83 -40.36 1.67
C VAL A 74 2.27 -40.03 1.20
N LYS A 75 3.19 -40.95 1.46
CA LYS A 75 4.59 -40.83 1.05
C LYS A 75 4.94 -41.65 -0.18
N ASP A 76 4.16 -42.70 -0.45
CA ASP A 76 4.33 -43.58 -1.59
C ASP A 76 3.40 -43.13 -2.73
N GLU A 77 3.99 -42.91 -3.91
CA GLU A 77 3.25 -42.52 -5.11
C GLU A 77 2.18 -43.53 -5.53
N LYS A 78 2.43 -44.84 -5.27
CA LYS A 78 1.48 -45.92 -5.59
C LYS A 78 0.21 -45.89 -4.76
N LEU A 79 0.28 -45.26 -3.59
CA LEU A 79 -0.87 -45.13 -2.67
C LEU A 79 -1.61 -43.78 -2.89
N ALA A 80 -1.07 -42.91 -3.67
CA ALA A 80 -1.66 -41.60 -3.95
C ALA A 80 -2.81 -41.73 -4.96
N ASP A 81 -3.89 -41.02 -4.71
CA ASP A 81 -4.95 -40.80 -5.69
C ASP A 81 -4.61 -39.57 -6.55
N GLN A 82 -3.91 -38.61 -5.96
CA GLN A 82 -3.47 -37.39 -6.64
C GLN A 82 -2.07 -36.99 -6.24
N VAL A 83 -1.32 -36.45 -7.21
CA VAL A 83 -0.01 -35.84 -7.00
C VAL A 83 -0.16 -34.32 -7.13
N ILE A 84 0.33 -33.60 -6.12
CA ILE A 84 0.28 -32.14 -6.07
C ILE A 84 1.69 -31.59 -6.31
N LEU A 85 1.88 -30.89 -7.42
CA LEU A 85 3.09 -30.12 -7.69
C LEU A 85 3.02 -28.79 -6.97
N LEU A 86 3.98 -28.55 -6.09
CA LEU A 86 4.14 -27.30 -5.38
C LEU A 86 5.25 -26.46 -6.05
N ASN A 87 4.89 -25.28 -6.48
CA ASN A 87 5.82 -24.25 -6.93
C ASN A 87 5.61 -22.97 -6.12
N PHE A 88 6.67 -22.25 -5.85
CA PHE A 88 6.59 -20.94 -5.22
C PHE A 88 7.67 -20.00 -5.75
N LEU A 89 7.34 -18.72 -5.78
CA LEU A 89 8.19 -17.65 -6.24
C LEU A 89 8.23 -16.55 -5.19
N ARG A 90 9.41 -15.99 -4.96
CA ARG A 90 9.59 -14.70 -4.28
C ARG A 90 10.28 -13.76 -5.25
N SER A 91 9.71 -12.60 -5.49
CA SER A 91 10.42 -11.53 -6.19
C SER A 91 11.33 -10.83 -5.18
N GLY A 92 12.50 -10.42 -5.64
CA GLY A 92 13.28 -9.40 -4.95
C GLY A 92 12.53 -8.07 -4.91
N ALA A 93 13.16 -7.06 -4.33
CA ALA A 93 12.66 -5.69 -4.34
C ALA A 93 12.50 -5.20 -5.78
N ILE A 94 11.30 -4.73 -6.11
CA ILE A 94 11.00 -4.06 -7.37
C ILE A 94 10.72 -2.60 -7.04
N SER A 95 11.62 -1.71 -7.43
CA SER A 95 11.49 -0.28 -7.17
C SER A 95 10.83 0.41 -8.35
N ASN A 96 9.77 1.16 -8.07
CA ASN A 96 9.11 2.05 -9.01
C ASN A 96 9.30 3.49 -8.56
N THR A 97 9.97 4.27 -9.38
CA THR A 97 10.28 5.67 -9.09
C THR A 97 9.36 6.56 -9.91
N ARG A 98 8.67 7.50 -9.23
CA ARG A 98 7.75 8.46 -9.84
C ARG A 98 8.04 9.87 -9.38
N ASN A 99 7.88 10.82 -10.27
CA ASN A 99 7.94 12.24 -9.92
C ASN A 99 6.60 12.70 -9.38
N VAL A 100 6.62 13.39 -8.26
CA VAL A 100 5.45 13.97 -7.63
C VAL A 100 5.66 15.48 -7.55
N THR A 101 4.66 16.23 -8.02
CA THR A 101 4.65 17.68 -7.93
C THR A 101 3.90 18.10 -6.67
N ILE A 102 4.60 18.77 -5.76
CA ILE A 102 4.03 19.26 -4.50
C ILE A 102 3.77 20.76 -4.66
N PRO A 103 2.50 21.20 -4.54
CA PRO A 103 2.18 22.61 -4.62
C PRO A 103 2.69 23.37 -3.39
N ILE A 104 3.23 24.56 -3.60
CA ILE A 104 3.63 25.49 -2.54
C ILE A 104 2.51 26.51 -2.39
N TYR A 105 1.95 26.59 -1.17
CA TYR A 105 0.95 27.59 -0.84
C TYR A 105 1.61 28.80 -0.20
N GLY A 106 1.20 29.98 -0.64
CA GLY A 106 1.68 31.24 -0.11
C GLY A 106 0.71 32.38 -0.38
N GLN A 107 1.10 33.59 -0.01
CA GLN A 107 0.33 34.78 -0.30
C GLN A 107 0.37 35.09 -1.79
N THR A 108 -0.78 35.13 -2.46
CA THR A 108 -0.91 35.38 -3.89
C THR A 108 -1.22 36.84 -4.22
N GLY A 109 -1.66 37.60 -3.22
CA GLY A 109 -2.03 38.99 -3.42
C GLY A 109 -2.76 39.60 -2.24
N VAL A 110 -3.56 40.56 -2.50
CA VAL A 110 -4.39 41.30 -1.52
C VAL A 110 -5.82 41.39 -2.06
N SER A 111 -6.78 40.94 -1.26
CA SER A 111 -8.21 40.98 -1.64
C SER A 111 -8.83 42.36 -1.41
N SER A 112 -8.33 43.07 -0.40
CA SER A 112 -8.77 44.44 -0.10
C SER A 112 -7.66 45.24 0.58
N ALA A 113 -7.71 46.53 0.38
CA ALA A 113 -6.88 47.50 1.12
C ALA A 113 -7.82 48.59 1.66
N THR A 114 -7.83 48.72 2.97
CA THR A 114 -8.63 49.75 3.63
C THR A 114 -7.70 50.79 4.25
N THR A 115 -7.85 52.03 3.81
CA THR A 115 -7.05 53.14 4.33
C THR A 115 -7.89 53.96 5.31
N TYR A 116 -7.40 54.11 6.51
CA TYR A 116 -7.94 55.00 7.52
C TYR A 116 -7.06 56.23 7.59
N GLY A 117 -7.65 57.41 7.40
CA GLY A 117 -6.93 58.67 7.46
C GLY A 117 -7.60 59.62 8.46
N ASN A 118 -6.77 60.35 9.16
CA ASN A 118 -7.23 61.48 10.00
C ASN A 118 -6.46 62.74 9.59
N SER A 119 -7.17 63.81 9.26
CA SER A 119 -6.55 65.06 8.90
C SER A 119 -7.11 66.18 9.77
N ASN A 120 -6.23 67.07 10.20
CA ASN A 120 -6.57 68.29 10.92
C ASN A 120 -6.12 69.50 10.14
N THR A 121 -7.03 70.41 9.88
CA THR A 121 -6.74 71.66 9.13
C THR A 121 -6.93 72.83 10.06
N THR A 122 -5.87 73.63 10.23
CA THR A 122 -5.88 74.84 10.99
C THR A 122 -5.84 76.02 10.05
N PHE A 123 -6.81 76.94 10.21
CA PHE A 123 -6.89 78.16 9.43
C PHE A 123 -6.43 79.37 10.27
N ASN A 124 -5.47 80.09 9.76
CA ASN A 124 -5.10 81.38 10.34
C ASN A 124 -5.56 82.46 9.40
N SER A 125 -6.43 83.38 9.87
CA SER A 125 -6.92 84.53 9.09
C SER A 125 -6.25 85.77 9.56
N TYR A 126 -5.72 86.53 8.59
CA TYR A 126 -4.91 87.78 8.87
C TYR A 126 -5.67 89.05 8.49
N GLY A 127 -6.94 89.08 8.47
CA GLY A 127 -7.71 90.29 8.12
C GLY A 127 -7.52 90.72 6.66
N GLY A 128 -8.52 91.39 6.04
CA GLY A 128 -8.40 91.81 4.66
C GLY A 128 -8.58 90.72 3.61
N GLY A 129 -9.11 89.57 3.96
CA GLY A 129 -9.39 88.49 3.01
C GLY A 129 -8.25 87.55 2.70
N TYR A 130 -7.16 87.61 3.47
CA TYR A 130 -6.02 86.73 3.36
C TYR A 130 -5.89 85.82 4.56
N GLY A 131 -5.53 84.52 4.33
CA GLY A 131 -5.34 83.54 5.38
C GLY A 131 -4.47 82.40 4.88
N THR A 132 -3.91 81.62 5.82
CA THR A 132 -3.17 80.38 5.54
C THR A 132 -3.93 79.15 6.17
N ALA A 133 -4.00 78.08 5.41
CA ALA A 133 -4.47 76.79 5.89
C ALA A 133 -3.30 75.83 5.99
N ASN A 134 -3.10 75.25 7.13
CA ASN A 134 -2.13 74.18 7.35
C ASN A 134 -2.87 72.88 7.66
N THR A 135 -2.67 71.85 6.82
CA THR A 135 -3.30 70.56 6.98
C THR A 135 -2.23 69.52 7.33
N THR A 136 -2.41 68.83 8.44
CA THR A 136 -1.59 67.68 8.85
C THR A 136 -2.50 66.47 8.93
N GLY A 137 -2.02 65.36 8.40
CA GLY A 137 -2.80 64.09 8.41
C GLY A 137 -1.90 62.87 8.46
N THR A 138 -2.46 61.79 9.02
CA THR A 138 -1.86 60.47 9.02
C THR A 138 -2.81 59.52 8.36
N ALA A 139 -2.30 58.61 7.51
CA ALA A 139 -3.06 57.53 6.89
C ALA A 139 -2.40 56.21 7.17
N THR A 140 -3.19 55.21 7.57
CA THR A 140 -2.77 53.83 7.77
C THR A 140 -3.56 52.92 6.84
N THR A 141 -2.87 52.16 6.02
CA THR A 141 -3.49 51.18 5.14
C THR A 141 -3.37 49.76 5.71
N VAL A 142 -4.48 49.10 5.84
CA VAL A 142 -4.57 47.68 6.28
C VAL A 142 -4.91 46.82 5.06
N TYR A 143 -4.10 45.79 4.85
CA TYR A 143 -4.27 44.86 3.73
C TYR A 143 -4.85 43.55 4.21
N THR A 144 -5.77 42.95 3.44
CA THR A 144 -6.28 41.60 3.66
C THR A 144 -5.59 40.67 2.64
N PRO A 145 -4.69 39.77 3.08
CA PRO A 145 -3.98 38.91 2.16
C PRO A 145 -4.87 37.81 1.56
N THR A 146 -4.59 37.44 0.33
CA THR A 146 -5.14 36.22 -0.30
C THR A 146 -4.06 35.16 -0.40
N TYR A 147 -4.46 33.90 -0.20
CA TYR A 147 -3.56 32.74 -0.24
C TYR A 147 -3.95 31.80 -1.36
N GLY A 148 -2.99 31.17 -1.99
CA GLY A 148 -3.18 30.21 -3.05
C GLY A 148 -1.87 29.52 -3.41
N ILE A 149 -1.85 28.80 -4.52
CA ILE A 149 -0.64 28.15 -5.02
C ILE A 149 0.28 29.22 -5.61
N THR A 150 1.46 29.41 -5.01
CA THR A 150 2.50 30.36 -5.45
C THR A 150 3.60 29.70 -6.25
N GLY A 151 3.68 28.39 -6.24
CA GLY A 151 4.67 27.62 -6.97
C GLY A 151 4.45 26.12 -6.80
N ALA A 152 5.34 25.33 -7.36
CA ALA A 152 5.38 23.90 -7.15
C ALA A 152 6.84 23.43 -7.22
N TYR A 153 7.19 22.41 -6.46
CA TYR A 153 8.47 21.73 -6.62
C TYR A 153 8.23 20.26 -6.93
N ASN A 154 9.12 19.71 -7.75
CA ASN A 154 9.10 18.29 -8.09
C ASN A 154 10.01 17.55 -7.15
N THR A 155 9.51 16.45 -6.62
CA THR A 155 10.28 15.50 -5.82
C THR A 155 10.09 14.10 -6.39
N THR A 156 11.02 13.24 -6.09
CA THR A 156 11.00 11.84 -6.52
C THR A 156 10.60 10.97 -5.34
N VAL A 157 9.59 10.14 -5.53
CA VAL A 157 9.16 9.13 -4.56
C VAL A 157 9.45 7.75 -5.15
N THR A 158 10.11 6.92 -4.37
CA THR A 158 10.41 5.54 -4.74
C THR A 158 9.57 4.59 -3.90
N ASP A 159 8.68 3.84 -4.57
CA ASP A 159 7.89 2.79 -3.95
C ASP A 159 8.60 1.45 -4.18
N THR A 160 8.85 0.70 -3.13
CA THR A 160 9.46 -0.64 -3.22
C THR A 160 8.42 -1.71 -2.98
N PHE A 161 8.30 -2.62 -3.92
CA PHE A 161 7.35 -3.74 -3.88
C PHE A 161 8.07 -5.07 -3.70
N TYR A 162 7.49 -5.93 -2.89
CA TYR A 162 7.91 -7.32 -2.71
C TYR A 162 6.76 -8.23 -3.08
N GLY A 163 7.01 -9.21 -3.93
CA GLY A 163 6.01 -10.18 -4.36
C GLY A 163 6.34 -11.58 -3.86
N ALA A 164 5.32 -12.33 -3.49
CA ALA A 164 5.42 -13.76 -3.27
C ALA A 164 4.22 -14.46 -3.89
N GLY A 165 4.42 -15.66 -4.39
CA GLY A 165 3.34 -16.46 -4.97
C GLY A 165 3.56 -17.95 -4.75
N VAL A 166 2.46 -18.69 -4.63
CA VAL A 166 2.43 -20.14 -4.53
C VAL A 166 1.49 -20.67 -5.60
N ILE A 167 1.92 -21.69 -6.32
CA ILE A 167 1.12 -22.39 -7.33
C ILE A 167 1.07 -23.86 -6.93
N LEU A 168 -0.13 -24.38 -6.81
CA LEU A 168 -0.42 -25.80 -6.61
C LEU A 168 -1.11 -26.33 -7.85
N GLN A 169 -0.65 -27.45 -8.36
CA GLN A 169 -1.26 -28.16 -9.49
C GLN A 169 -1.45 -29.61 -9.11
N SER A 170 -2.66 -30.11 -9.17
CA SER A 170 -2.99 -31.50 -8.85
C SER A 170 -3.26 -32.30 -10.09
N PHE A 171 -2.73 -33.50 -10.13
CA PHE A 171 -2.86 -34.46 -11.21
C PHE A 171 -3.35 -35.81 -10.69
N ASP A 172 -4.08 -36.53 -11.54
CA ASP A 172 -4.52 -37.89 -11.27
C ASP A 172 -3.32 -38.86 -11.27
N ALA A 173 -2.97 -39.37 -10.08
CA ALA A 173 -1.86 -40.27 -9.91
C ALA A 173 -2.09 -41.63 -10.60
N LYS A 174 -3.31 -42.15 -10.54
CA LYS A 174 -3.67 -43.45 -11.11
C LYS A 174 -3.69 -43.43 -12.63
N ALA A 175 -4.21 -42.36 -13.23
CA ALA A 175 -4.19 -42.20 -14.68
C ALA A 175 -2.74 -42.17 -15.20
N TYR A 176 -1.84 -41.49 -14.48
CA TYR A 176 -0.44 -41.45 -14.85
C TYR A 176 0.26 -42.81 -14.69
N LEU A 177 0.05 -43.50 -13.57
CA LEU A 177 0.68 -44.80 -13.30
C LEU A 177 0.22 -45.87 -14.30
N ASN A 178 -1.08 -45.90 -14.62
CA ASN A 178 -1.67 -46.93 -15.46
C ASN A 178 -1.43 -46.68 -16.95
N ASN A 179 -1.65 -45.44 -17.43
CA ASN A 179 -1.73 -45.14 -18.87
C ASN A 179 -0.76 -44.05 -19.32
N ARG A 180 0.08 -43.52 -18.43
CA ARG A 180 0.95 -42.36 -18.67
C ARG A 180 0.19 -41.11 -19.12
N GLN A 181 -1.10 -41.01 -18.77
CA GLN A 181 -1.90 -39.84 -19.08
C GLN A 181 -1.77 -38.80 -17.99
N ILE A 182 -1.49 -37.55 -18.40
CA ILE A 182 -1.39 -36.40 -17.50
C ILE A 182 -2.76 -35.71 -17.46
N ASN A 183 -3.56 -36.02 -16.46
CA ASN A 183 -4.87 -35.43 -16.25
C ASN A 183 -4.78 -34.44 -15.08
N MET A 184 -4.87 -33.12 -15.39
CA MET A 184 -4.92 -32.10 -14.36
C MET A 184 -6.31 -32.06 -13.73
N LEU A 185 -6.37 -32.19 -12.41
CA LEU A 185 -7.59 -32.16 -11.62
C LEU A 185 -7.98 -30.75 -11.24
N TRP A 186 -7.00 -30.01 -10.71
CA TRP A 186 -7.18 -28.62 -10.31
C TRP A 186 -5.86 -27.86 -10.26
N LYS A 187 -5.95 -26.54 -10.32
CA LYS A 187 -4.83 -25.62 -10.17
C LYS A 187 -5.26 -24.47 -9.28
N VAL A 188 -4.45 -24.13 -8.29
CA VAL A 188 -4.63 -22.95 -7.44
C VAL A 188 -3.36 -22.12 -7.48
N GLY A 189 -3.50 -20.84 -7.75
CA GLY A 189 -2.44 -19.85 -7.66
C GLY A 189 -2.80 -18.81 -6.61
N SER A 190 -1.88 -18.49 -5.71
CA SER A 190 -2.00 -17.41 -4.75
C SER A 190 -0.81 -16.48 -4.90
N SER A 191 -1.05 -15.18 -4.93
CA SER A 191 0.01 -14.18 -4.92
C SER A 191 -0.30 -13.07 -3.92
N VAL A 192 0.75 -12.52 -3.36
CA VAL A 192 0.72 -11.38 -2.45
C VAL A 192 1.73 -10.34 -2.92
N VAL A 193 1.33 -9.08 -2.88
CA VAL A 193 2.22 -7.95 -3.11
C VAL A 193 2.17 -7.08 -1.87
N SER A 194 3.34 -6.78 -1.32
CA SER A 194 3.52 -5.84 -0.22
C SER A 194 4.29 -4.63 -0.74
N GLN A 195 3.82 -3.45 -0.42
CA GLN A 195 4.49 -2.19 -0.72
C GLN A 195 5.13 -1.67 0.56
N GLN A 196 6.38 -1.26 0.44
CA GLN A 196 7.07 -0.48 1.46
C GLN A 196 7.31 0.91 0.86
N SER A 197 6.73 1.93 1.46
CA SER A 197 7.01 3.33 1.11
C SER A 197 8.05 3.86 2.09
N ASP A 198 9.09 4.46 1.57
CA ASP A 198 10.09 5.21 2.35
C ASP A 198 9.54 6.58 2.76
#